data_53c71c33e10eb28e365d50b7d10796eb
#
_entry.id   53c71c33e10eb28e365d50b7d10796eb
#
_cell.length_a   1.000
_cell.length_b   1.000
_cell.length_c   1.000
_cell.angle_alpha   90.00
_cell.angle_beta   90.00
_cell.angle_gamma   90.00
#
_symmetry.space_group_name_H-M   'P 1'
#
loop_
_entity.id
_entity.type
_entity.pdbx_description
1 polymer ?
#
loop_
_entity_poly.entity_id
_entity_poly.type
_entity_poly.pdbx_seq_one_letter_code
_entity_poly.pdbx_strand_id
1 'polypeptide(L)'
;MSIARPLFTVLLVLGATLGANADATCRRVYNGSQVYDGNSAQLTFGRVNLTSTYLQPVGTQLGSVVISPATAPGLTSETVLWECDVSDSDSIYEVFATNGDDRVGGYWEIGNGSGASVNDGLPGHYATWFPYVGIKLTHLNSGKVFTRYWQDAKITQYDTLGSKIQIKAKHLSMIQGDLARVSSLPPASGSGSNYCGGQAASSGSGTYSYTCTQPNGYVQFRGGGIASDPIGSDSNTNYNFWGAANGIAFGMRSASSISYTATCVARNVTPVVSFLPITATELNQGMTRSSDFTIGLECSNTASSGTANNQTALGIQVAYSAYTQAQSLGLLTGGGGVTYLVSNGYGTDPSVATGVGISLRNASNGNAMNFLGWSGTGTGATGGWYPVLAGASNAGSNTSGYTSYLQTITATLSTLPGATAKPGKVNATAYVLVKVQ
;
A
#
# COMPACT_ATOMS: atom_id res chain seq x y z
N MET A 1 -84.59 44.08 -18.39
CA MET A 1 -83.26 44.34 -17.87
C MET A 1 -82.49 43.04 -17.99
N SER A 2 -81.67 42.95 -18.97
CA SER A 2 -80.91 41.75 -19.35
C SER A 2 -79.45 42.01 -18.99
N ILE A 3 -78.90 41.18 -18.11
CA ILE A 3 -77.47 41.31 -17.69
C ILE A 3 -76.70 40.22 -18.43
N ALA A 4 -75.88 40.61 -19.39
CA ALA A 4 -74.97 39.70 -20.02
C ALA A 4 -73.76 39.38 -19.17
N ARG A 5 -73.42 38.11 -19.03
CA ARG A 5 -72.17 37.62 -18.41
C ARG A 5 -71.14 37.37 -19.52
N PRO A 6 -69.88 37.80 -19.35
CA PRO A 6 -68.83 37.44 -20.26
C PRO A 6 -68.24 36.06 -19.88
N LEU A 7 -68.10 35.17 -20.86
CA LEU A 7 -67.35 33.93 -20.78
C LEU A 7 -65.84 34.25 -20.77
N PHE A 8 -65.15 33.87 -19.70
CA PHE A 8 -63.68 33.81 -19.67
C PHE A 8 -63.24 32.46 -20.18
N THR A 9 -62.62 32.44 -21.37
CA THR A 9 -61.99 31.24 -21.92
C THR A 9 -60.58 31.17 -21.34
N VAL A 10 -60.34 30.20 -20.41
CA VAL A 10 -59.00 29.89 -19.90
C VAL A 10 -58.31 28.98 -20.90
N LEU A 11 -57.29 29.49 -21.57
CA LEU A 11 -56.40 28.71 -22.43
C LEU A 11 -55.40 27.94 -21.55
N LEU A 12 -55.59 26.63 -21.40
CA LEU A 12 -54.63 25.75 -20.71
C LEU A 12 -53.50 25.45 -21.69
N VAL A 13 -52.33 26.11 -21.52
CA VAL A 13 -51.09 25.74 -22.20
C VAL A 13 -50.50 24.53 -21.50
N LEU A 14 -50.67 23.35 -22.05
CA LEU A 14 -49.91 22.16 -21.65
C LEU A 14 -48.49 22.35 -22.15
N GLY A 15 -47.59 22.80 -21.25
CA GLY A 15 -46.14 22.70 -21.43
C GLY A 15 -45.71 21.25 -21.37
N ALA A 16 -45.54 20.60 -22.51
CA ALA A 16 -44.84 19.33 -22.59
C ALA A 16 -43.35 19.60 -22.26
N THR A 17 -42.96 19.39 -21.04
CA THR A 17 -41.54 19.26 -20.72
C THR A 17 -41.03 17.98 -21.37
N LEU A 18 -40.44 18.11 -22.53
CA LEU A 18 -39.57 17.10 -23.11
C LEU A 18 -38.43 16.91 -22.09
N GLY A 19 -38.55 15.94 -21.21
CA GLY A 19 -37.44 15.43 -20.45
C GLY A 19 -36.40 14.93 -21.44
N ALA A 20 -35.37 15.71 -21.69
CA ALA A 20 -34.21 15.25 -22.39
C ALA A 20 -33.67 14.09 -21.51
N ASN A 21 -33.86 12.87 -21.96
CA ASN A 21 -33.11 11.76 -21.48
C ASN A 21 -31.64 12.11 -21.77
N ALA A 22 -30.86 12.49 -20.75
CA ALA A 22 -29.45 12.65 -20.93
C ALA A 22 -28.93 11.28 -21.36
N ASP A 23 -28.56 11.15 -22.63
CA ASP A 23 -27.90 9.95 -23.10
C ASP A 23 -26.65 9.68 -22.23
N ALA A 24 -26.46 8.43 -21.86
CA ALA A 24 -25.29 8.03 -21.08
C ALA A 24 -24.03 8.35 -21.90
N THR A 25 -23.26 9.32 -21.43
CA THR A 25 -22.04 9.81 -22.10
C THR A 25 -20.82 8.97 -21.78
N CYS A 26 -20.90 8.19 -20.67
CA CYS A 26 -19.93 7.16 -20.32
C CYS A 26 -20.50 5.75 -20.56
N ARG A 27 -19.62 4.84 -20.97
CA ARG A 27 -19.95 3.43 -21.09
C ARG A 27 -18.84 2.57 -20.52
N ARG A 28 -19.20 1.41 -20.01
CA ARG A 28 -18.26 0.38 -19.67
C ARG A 28 -17.77 -0.32 -20.93
N VAL A 29 -16.44 -0.48 -21.07
CA VAL A 29 -15.80 -1.14 -22.22
C VAL A 29 -15.40 -2.56 -21.85
N TYR A 30 -14.78 -2.74 -20.69
CA TYR A 30 -14.32 -4.04 -20.24
C TYR A 30 -15.46 -4.83 -19.60
N ASN A 31 -15.80 -5.99 -20.20
CA ASN A 31 -16.90 -6.86 -19.79
C ASN A 31 -16.46 -8.14 -19.09
N GLY A 32 -15.20 -8.21 -18.66
CA GLY A 32 -14.70 -9.38 -17.94
C GLY A 32 -15.26 -9.49 -16.52
N SER A 33 -15.14 -10.67 -15.92
CA SER A 33 -15.70 -11.04 -14.63
C SER A 33 -14.89 -10.55 -13.41
N GLN A 34 -14.45 -9.28 -13.40
CA GLN A 34 -13.55 -8.80 -12.36
C GLN A 34 -14.16 -8.46 -11.03
N VAL A 35 -15.45 -8.51 -10.93
CA VAL A 35 -16.17 -7.86 -9.84
C VAL A 35 -16.70 -8.82 -8.82
N TYR A 36 -16.26 -10.04 -8.89
CA TYR A 36 -16.51 -10.98 -7.81
C TYR A 36 -15.44 -10.80 -6.74
N ASP A 37 -15.80 -10.88 -5.48
CA ASP A 37 -14.88 -10.84 -4.34
C ASP A 37 -13.68 -11.75 -4.56
N GLY A 38 -13.92 -12.86 -5.23
CA GLY A 38 -12.93 -13.82 -5.67
C GLY A 38 -11.86 -13.31 -6.64
N ASN A 39 -12.04 -12.19 -7.30
CA ASN A 39 -11.15 -11.62 -8.33
C ASN A 39 -10.53 -10.28 -7.91
N SER A 40 -10.40 -10.03 -6.62
CA SER A 40 -9.76 -8.82 -6.11
C SER A 40 -8.27 -8.73 -6.48
N ALA A 41 -7.77 -7.51 -6.67
CA ALA A 41 -6.34 -7.23 -6.69
C ALA A 41 -5.75 -7.60 -5.32
N GLN A 42 -4.69 -8.41 -5.31
CA GLN A 42 -4.19 -9.03 -4.08
C GLN A 42 -3.17 -8.15 -3.37
N LEU A 43 -3.51 -7.72 -2.15
CA LEU A 43 -2.59 -7.07 -1.22
C LEU A 43 -1.63 -8.12 -0.64
N THR A 44 -0.48 -8.29 -1.26
CA THR A 44 0.49 -9.34 -0.95
C THR A 44 1.45 -8.90 0.16
N PHE A 45 1.07 -9.08 1.42
CA PHE A 45 1.97 -8.81 2.55
C PHE A 45 2.98 -9.94 2.79
N GLY A 46 2.78 -11.09 2.15
CA GLY A 46 3.55 -12.29 2.41
C GLY A 46 3.33 -12.78 3.84
N ARG A 47 4.40 -13.17 4.52
CA ARG A 47 4.32 -13.69 5.88
C ARG A 47 4.32 -12.55 6.90
N VAL A 48 3.22 -12.41 7.63
CA VAL A 48 3.07 -11.50 8.78
C VAL A 48 3.41 -12.31 10.03
N ASN A 49 4.32 -11.81 10.87
CA ASN A 49 4.67 -12.48 12.11
C ASN A 49 4.18 -11.69 13.32
N LEU A 50 3.38 -12.31 14.17
CA LEU A 50 3.02 -11.77 15.48
C LEU A 50 3.92 -12.41 16.55
N THR A 51 4.44 -11.56 17.41
CA THR A 51 5.22 -11.97 18.57
C THR A 51 4.63 -11.40 19.86
N SER A 52 5.35 -11.42 20.96
CA SER A 52 4.87 -10.87 22.23
C SER A 52 4.50 -9.39 22.10
N THR A 53 3.53 -8.95 22.91
CA THR A 53 3.14 -7.53 22.99
C THR A 53 4.28 -6.64 23.49
N TYR A 54 5.26 -7.19 24.15
CA TYR A 54 6.47 -6.48 24.55
C TYR A 54 7.31 -6.07 23.34
N LEU A 55 7.54 -6.96 22.38
CA LEU A 55 8.30 -6.64 21.16
C LEU A 55 7.47 -5.89 20.13
N GLN A 56 6.19 -6.22 20.02
CA GLN A 56 5.24 -5.62 19.09
C GLN A 56 4.04 -5.03 19.86
N PRO A 57 4.19 -3.87 20.49
CA PRO A 57 3.05 -3.20 21.12
C PRO A 57 1.98 -2.84 20.06
N VAL A 58 0.79 -2.51 20.53
CA VAL A 58 -0.28 -1.97 19.67
C VAL A 58 0.23 -0.77 18.89
N GLY A 59 -0.12 -0.70 17.62
CA GLY A 59 0.39 0.31 16.68
C GLY A 59 1.68 -0.11 15.95
N THR A 60 2.32 -1.22 16.33
CA THR A 60 3.47 -1.72 15.57
C THR A 60 3.08 -2.01 14.12
N GLN A 61 3.77 -1.39 13.17
CA GLN A 61 3.59 -1.68 11.75
C GLN A 61 4.07 -3.10 11.44
N LEU A 62 3.20 -3.91 10.85
CA LEU A 62 3.46 -5.32 10.52
C LEU A 62 3.78 -5.54 9.06
N GLY A 63 3.41 -4.60 8.21
CA GLY A 63 3.68 -4.64 6.77
C GLY A 63 3.08 -3.43 6.06
N SER A 64 3.61 -3.15 4.87
CA SER A 64 3.08 -2.14 3.95
C SER A 64 3.25 -2.62 2.53
N VAL A 65 2.24 -2.46 1.70
CA VAL A 65 2.27 -2.79 0.27
C VAL A 65 1.55 -1.72 -0.53
N VAL A 66 1.99 -1.51 -1.75
CA VAL A 66 1.27 -0.69 -2.74
C VAL A 66 0.91 -1.57 -3.93
N ILE A 67 -0.34 -1.49 -4.37
CA ILE A 67 -0.84 -2.30 -5.46
C ILE A 67 -1.51 -1.43 -6.52
N SER A 68 -1.31 -1.80 -7.78
CA SER A 68 -2.02 -1.21 -8.91
C SER A 68 -3.34 -1.93 -9.17
N PRO A 69 -4.42 -1.23 -9.51
CA PRO A 69 -5.65 -1.83 -10.02
C PRO A 69 -5.42 -2.78 -11.22
N ALA A 70 -4.39 -2.51 -12.02
CA ALA A 70 -4.01 -3.33 -13.17
C ALA A 70 -3.56 -4.76 -12.81
N THR A 71 -3.31 -5.05 -11.52
CA THR A 71 -2.98 -6.41 -11.05
C THR A 71 -4.19 -7.27 -10.75
N ALA A 72 -5.40 -6.72 -10.80
CA ALA A 72 -6.61 -7.51 -10.68
C ALA A 72 -6.67 -8.56 -11.80
N PRO A 73 -7.13 -9.78 -11.50
CA PRO A 73 -7.15 -10.87 -12.47
C PRO A 73 -7.86 -10.48 -13.77
N GLY A 74 -7.23 -10.74 -14.91
CA GLY A 74 -7.76 -10.40 -16.23
C GLY A 74 -7.54 -8.96 -16.69
N LEU A 75 -6.93 -8.10 -15.88
CA LEU A 75 -6.53 -6.74 -16.26
C LEU A 75 -5.06 -6.65 -16.63
N THR A 76 -4.76 -5.62 -17.41
CA THR A 76 -3.40 -5.10 -17.67
C THR A 76 -3.43 -3.58 -17.52
N SER A 77 -2.29 -2.93 -17.45
CA SER A 77 -2.20 -1.47 -17.38
C SER A 77 -2.94 -0.78 -18.53
N GLU A 78 -2.95 -1.38 -19.71
CA GLU A 78 -3.57 -0.84 -20.93
C GLU A 78 -5.04 -1.24 -21.13
N THR A 79 -5.61 -2.06 -20.25
CA THR A 79 -7.02 -2.43 -20.34
C THR A 79 -7.91 -1.21 -20.18
N VAL A 80 -8.71 -0.87 -21.21
CA VAL A 80 -9.71 0.19 -21.18
C VAL A 80 -10.91 -0.31 -20.37
N LEU A 81 -11.18 0.34 -19.26
CA LEU A 81 -12.27 -0.02 -18.35
C LEU A 81 -13.55 0.73 -18.72
N TRP A 82 -13.43 2.04 -18.93
CA TRP A 82 -14.55 2.93 -19.29
C TRP A 82 -14.14 3.88 -20.42
N GLU A 83 -15.13 4.30 -21.17
CA GLU A 83 -15.01 5.31 -22.20
C GLU A 83 -16.10 6.37 -21.99
N CYS A 84 -15.74 7.65 -22.00
CA CYS A 84 -16.65 8.77 -21.81
C CYS A 84 -16.47 9.80 -22.94
N ASP A 85 -17.39 10.75 -23.07
CA ASP A 85 -17.18 11.92 -23.91
C ASP A 85 -16.12 12.85 -23.27
N VAL A 86 -15.35 13.57 -24.08
CA VAL A 86 -14.37 14.54 -23.58
C VAL A 86 -15.03 15.61 -22.68
N SER A 87 -16.29 15.95 -22.92
CA SER A 87 -17.08 16.85 -22.08
C SER A 87 -17.24 16.38 -20.64
N ASP A 88 -17.10 15.07 -20.37
CA ASP A 88 -17.25 14.50 -19.03
C ASP A 88 -15.95 14.54 -18.20
N SER A 89 -14.86 15.05 -18.75
CA SER A 89 -13.54 15.07 -18.09
C SER A 89 -13.56 15.70 -16.69
N ASP A 90 -14.50 16.59 -16.43
CA ASP A 90 -14.66 17.23 -15.12
C ASP A 90 -15.61 16.50 -14.17
N SER A 91 -16.29 15.47 -14.64
CA SER A 91 -17.35 14.76 -13.89
C SER A 91 -17.10 13.26 -13.69
N ILE A 92 -15.86 12.80 -13.90
CA ILE A 92 -15.44 11.41 -13.70
C ILE A 92 -14.65 11.23 -12.39
N TYR A 93 -15.01 10.20 -11.63
CA TYR A 93 -14.48 9.98 -10.28
C TYR A 93 -14.21 8.52 -10.00
N GLU A 94 -13.17 8.25 -9.19
CA GLU A 94 -13.07 7.03 -8.39
C GLU A 94 -13.88 7.22 -7.11
N VAL A 95 -14.72 6.24 -6.78
CA VAL A 95 -15.54 6.21 -5.56
C VAL A 95 -15.15 5.00 -4.75
N PHE A 96 -14.73 5.18 -3.50
CA PHE A 96 -14.10 4.11 -2.74
C PHE A 96 -14.53 4.07 -1.28
N ALA A 97 -14.58 2.85 -0.74
CA ALA A 97 -14.85 2.53 0.66
C ALA A 97 -14.22 1.20 1.06
N THR A 98 -14.15 0.94 2.37
CA THR A 98 -13.86 -0.42 2.87
C THR A 98 -15.05 -1.34 2.62
N ASN A 99 -14.84 -2.66 2.72
CA ASN A 99 -15.90 -3.66 2.58
C ASN A 99 -16.77 -3.69 3.84
N GLY A 100 -17.79 -2.85 3.89
CA GLY A 100 -18.64 -2.68 5.07
C GLY A 100 -19.64 -3.81 5.30
N ASP A 101 -19.93 -4.66 4.33
CA ASP A 101 -20.83 -5.80 4.47
C ASP A 101 -20.15 -7.03 5.09
N ASP A 102 -18.79 -7.00 5.17
CA ASP A 102 -18.02 -8.06 5.82
C ASP A 102 -17.23 -7.56 7.05
N ARG A 103 -17.45 -8.21 8.15
CA ARG A 103 -16.88 -7.83 9.47
C ARG A 103 -15.36 -7.90 9.53
N VAL A 104 -14.79 -8.89 8.89
CA VAL A 104 -13.35 -9.10 8.81
C VAL A 104 -12.76 -8.57 7.49
N GLY A 105 -13.57 -7.97 6.64
CA GLY A 105 -13.15 -7.28 5.42
C GLY A 105 -12.95 -5.79 5.64
N GLY A 106 -13.94 -5.10 6.26
CA GLY A 106 -13.89 -3.64 6.34
C GLY A 106 -14.99 -2.99 7.18
N TYR A 107 -15.77 -3.77 7.94
CA TYR A 107 -16.85 -3.23 8.78
C TYR A 107 -16.35 -2.67 10.11
N TRP A 108 -15.47 -3.42 10.82
CA TRP A 108 -15.00 -3.05 12.15
C TRP A 108 -13.74 -2.21 12.08
N GLU A 109 -13.86 -0.93 12.35
CA GLU A 109 -12.72 -0.04 12.55
C GLU A 109 -12.16 -0.23 13.97
N ILE A 110 -11.35 -1.26 14.12
CA ILE A 110 -10.81 -1.68 15.43
C ILE A 110 -9.73 -0.75 15.98
N GLY A 111 -9.16 0.09 15.13
CA GLY A 111 -8.16 1.08 15.55
C GLY A 111 -8.75 2.32 16.21
N ASN A 112 -10.07 2.57 16.10
CA ASN A 112 -10.75 3.77 16.59
C ASN A 112 -11.99 3.49 17.44
N GLY A 113 -12.19 2.27 17.89
CA GLY A 113 -13.32 1.88 18.75
C GLY A 113 -14.69 1.87 18.09
N SER A 114 -14.80 2.20 16.80
CA SER A 114 -16.07 2.18 16.07
C SER A 114 -16.53 0.76 15.82
N GLY A 115 -17.52 0.31 16.55
CA GLY A 115 -18.07 -1.03 16.48
C GLY A 115 -17.18 -2.11 17.11
N ALA A 116 -15.93 -1.84 17.42
CA ALA A 116 -15.07 -2.66 18.24
C ALA A 116 -15.11 -2.20 19.70
N SER A 117 -14.78 -3.09 20.62
CA SER A 117 -14.78 -2.79 22.06
C SER A 117 -13.60 -1.95 22.52
N VAL A 118 -12.62 -1.69 21.65
CA VAL A 118 -11.33 -1.09 22.01
C VAL A 118 -10.96 0.02 21.04
N ASN A 119 -10.47 1.13 21.60
CA ASN A 119 -9.86 2.23 20.84
C ASN A 119 -8.34 2.18 21.02
N ASP A 120 -7.64 1.78 20.00
CA ASP A 120 -6.18 1.69 19.98
C ASP A 120 -5.49 3.01 19.56
N GLY A 121 -6.25 4.06 19.25
CA GLY A 121 -5.71 5.30 18.72
C GLY A 121 -5.13 5.15 17.29
N LEU A 122 -5.61 4.19 16.53
CA LEU A 122 -5.17 3.87 15.16
C LEU A 122 -6.31 4.09 14.15
N PRO A 123 -6.71 5.36 13.87
CA PRO A 123 -7.83 5.63 12.99
C PRO A 123 -7.60 5.04 11.59
N GLY A 124 -8.70 4.59 10.97
CA GLY A 124 -8.68 4.00 9.63
C GLY A 124 -8.18 2.55 9.57
N HIS A 125 -7.83 1.92 10.70
CA HIS A 125 -7.47 0.50 10.72
C HIS A 125 -8.71 -0.36 10.95
N TYR A 126 -9.05 -1.16 9.97
CA TYR A 126 -10.17 -2.09 9.99
C TYR A 126 -9.69 -3.51 10.32
N ALA A 127 -10.58 -4.29 10.92
CA ALA A 127 -10.30 -5.70 11.22
C ALA A 127 -9.94 -6.48 9.96
N THR A 128 -9.09 -7.48 10.12
CA THR A 128 -8.81 -8.47 9.09
C THR A 128 -9.21 -9.88 9.59
N TRP A 129 -9.19 -10.85 8.69
CA TRP A 129 -9.38 -12.24 9.07
C TRP A 129 -8.25 -12.76 10.00
N PHE A 130 -7.08 -12.13 9.96
CA PHE A 130 -6.01 -12.41 10.92
C PHE A 130 -6.31 -11.77 12.28
N PRO A 131 -6.21 -12.53 13.39
CA PRO A 131 -6.40 -11.99 14.74
C PRO A 131 -5.33 -10.94 15.07
N TYR A 132 -5.72 -9.90 15.79
CA TYR A 132 -4.84 -8.81 16.26
C TYR A 132 -4.10 -8.05 15.15
N VAL A 133 -4.59 -8.12 13.93
CA VAL A 133 -4.05 -7.41 12.76
C VAL A 133 -5.14 -6.52 12.17
N GLY A 134 -4.88 -5.23 12.15
CA GLY A 134 -5.70 -4.22 11.47
C GLY A 134 -5.09 -3.82 10.15
N ILE A 135 -5.92 -3.49 9.15
CA ILE A 135 -5.53 -2.97 7.84
C ILE A 135 -6.06 -1.56 7.63
N LYS A 136 -5.20 -0.67 7.16
CA LYS A 136 -5.56 0.66 6.66
C LYS A 136 -5.29 0.72 5.16
N LEU A 137 -6.29 1.11 4.38
CA LEU A 137 -6.16 1.34 2.95
C LEU A 137 -6.09 2.83 2.66
N THR A 138 -5.20 3.23 1.76
CA THR A 138 -5.04 4.63 1.34
C THR A 138 -5.10 4.72 -0.19
N HIS A 139 -5.96 5.59 -0.69
CA HIS A 139 -6.05 5.96 -2.09
C HIS A 139 -4.95 6.98 -2.41
N LEU A 140 -3.88 6.56 -3.11
CA LEU A 140 -2.65 7.35 -3.21
C LEU A 140 -2.81 8.64 -4.00
N ASN A 141 -3.63 8.66 -5.07
CA ASN A 141 -3.83 9.87 -5.87
C ASN A 141 -4.49 11.01 -5.07
N SER A 142 -5.34 10.70 -4.08
CA SER A 142 -5.99 11.72 -3.25
C SER A 142 -5.40 11.85 -1.85
N GLY A 143 -4.61 10.89 -1.40
CA GLY A 143 -4.13 10.78 -0.02
C GLY A 143 -5.21 10.41 1.00
N LYS A 144 -6.45 10.16 0.56
CA LYS A 144 -7.57 9.83 1.46
C LYS A 144 -7.45 8.39 1.95
N VAL A 145 -7.70 8.20 3.25
CA VAL A 145 -7.84 6.86 3.86
C VAL A 145 -9.24 6.33 3.57
N PHE A 146 -9.33 5.04 3.20
CA PHE A 146 -10.60 4.37 3.05
C PHE A 146 -11.35 4.33 4.38
N THR A 147 -12.63 4.62 4.32
CA THR A 147 -13.55 4.45 5.44
C THR A 147 -14.72 3.57 5.00
N ARG A 148 -15.53 3.12 5.95
CA ARG A 148 -16.77 2.43 5.64
C ARG A 148 -17.78 3.30 4.87
N TYR A 149 -17.61 4.61 4.91
CA TYR A 149 -18.45 5.57 4.19
C TYR A 149 -17.81 5.93 2.85
N TRP A 150 -18.59 5.83 1.77
CA TRP A 150 -18.12 6.09 0.41
C TRP A 150 -17.55 7.50 0.26
N GLN A 151 -16.37 7.58 -0.31
CA GLN A 151 -15.65 8.82 -0.62
C GLN A 151 -15.36 8.86 -2.12
N ASP A 152 -15.02 10.03 -2.64
CA ASP A 152 -14.61 10.16 -4.03
C ASP A 152 -13.28 10.89 -4.21
N ALA A 153 -12.68 10.66 -5.38
CA ALA A 153 -11.55 11.40 -5.91
C ALA A 153 -11.72 11.59 -7.42
N LYS A 154 -11.47 12.78 -7.91
CA LYS A 154 -11.55 13.07 -9.34
C LYS A 154 -10.48 12.30 -10.11
N ILE A 155 -10.85 11.68 -11.23
CA ILE A 155 -9.91 11.09 -12.18
C ILE A 155 -9.34 12.24 -13.03
N THR A 156 -8.03 12.40 -12.99
CA THR A 156 -7.31 13.46 -13.71
C THR A 156 -6.41 12.93 -14.83
N GLN A 157 -6.24 11.61 -14.91
CA GLN A 157 -5.44 10.93 -15.91
C GLN A 157 -6.32 10.04 -16.78
N TYR A 158 -6.20 10.17 -18.08
CA TYR A 158 -6.91 9.39 -19.09
C TYR A 158 -6.22 9.54 -20.44
N ASP A 159 -6.46 8.63 -21.36
CA ASP A 159 -6.07 8.80 -22.77
C ASP A 159 -7.21 9.43 -23.54
N THR A 160 -6.89 10.24 -24.56
CA THR A 160 -7.89 10.86 -25.47
C THR A 160 -7.83 10.17 -26.83
N LEU A 161 -9.00 9.78 -27.33
CA LEU A 161 -9.17 9.18 -28.66
C LEU A 161 -10.33 9.89 -29.41
N GLY A 162 -10.00 10.85 -30.24
CA GLY A 162 -11.00 11.70 -30.93
C GLY A 162 -11.82 12.49 -29.91
N SER A 163 -13.15 12.33 -29.95
CA SER A 163 -14.08 12.98 -29.01
C SER A 163 -14.30 12.19 -27.70
N LYS A 164 -13.58 11.09 -27.50
CA LYS A 164 -13.72 10.21 -26.34
C LYS A 164 -12.47 10.26 -25.47
N ILE A 165 -12.67 10.06 -24.17
CA ILE A 165 -11.63 9.76 -23.21
C ILE A 165 -11.74 8.29 -22.81
N GLN A 166 -10.59 7.65 -22.62
CA GLN A 166 -10.47 6.26 -22.22
C GLN A 166 -9.80 6.18 -20.86
N ILE A 167 -10.53 5.64 -19.90
CA ILE A 167 -10.03 5.36 -18.56
C ILE A 167 -9.51 3.93 -18.53
N LYS A 168 -8.18 3.79 -18.48
CA LYS A 168 -7.47 2.50 -18.39
C LYS A 168 -7.13 2.16 -16.94
N ALA A 169 -6.85 0.89 -16.67
CA ALA A 169 -6.48 0.47 -15.32
C ALA A 169 -5.27 1.23 -14.74
N LYS A 170 -4.32 1.65 -15.57
CA LYS A 170 -3.17 2.48 -15.18
C LYS A 170 -3.51 3.90 -14.73
N HIS A 171 -4.69 4.42 -15.10
CA HIS A 171 -5.12 5.78 -14.77
C HIS A 171 -5.79 5.87 -13.40
N LEU A 172 -6.18 4.72 -12.84
CA LEU A 172 -6.75 4.64 -11.50
C LEU A 172 -5.66 4.74 -10.44
N SER A 173 -6.05 5.19 -9.26
CA SER A 173 -5.14 5.29 -8.13
C SER A 173 -4.54 3.94 -7.76
N MET A 174 -3.26 3.94 -7.47
CA MET A 174 -2.66 2.86 -6.68
C MET A 174 -3.22 2.90 -5.26
N ILE A 175 -3.35 1.73 -4.65
CA ILE A 175 -3.84 1.58 -3.27
C ILE A 175 -2.70 1.09 -2.39
N GLN A 176 -2.44 1.84 -1.32
CA GLN A 176 -1.53 1.40 -0.27
C GLN A 176 -2.31 0.69 0.83
N GLY A 177 -1.84 -0.48 1.23
CA GLY A 177 -2.31 -1.20 2.40
C GLY A 177 -1.23 -1.21 3.47
N ASP A 178 -1.57 -0.78 4.69
CA ASP A 178 -0.71 -0.83 5.86
C ASP A 178 -1.32 -1.76 6.91
N LEU A 179 -0.55 -2.72 7.38
CA LEU A 179 -0.94 -3.58 8.50
C LEU A 179 -0.34 -3.08 9.80
N ALA A 180 -1.14 -3.04 10.85
CA ALA A 180 -0.70 -2.72 12.19
C ALA A 180 -1.20 -3.75 13.20
N ARG A 181 -0.42 -3.93 14.28
CA ARG A 181 -0.90 -4.68 15.45
C ARG A 181 -2.00 -3.90 16.17
N VAL A 182 -3.10 -4.58 16.45
CA VAL A 182 -4.22 -4.08 17.23
C VAL A 182 -4.45 -4.93 18.48
N SER A 183 -5.14 -4.39 19.48
CA SER A 183 -5.29 -5.04 20.78
C SER A 183 -6.39 -6.09 20.83
N SER A 184 -7.36 -6.02 19.91
CA SER A 184 -8.55 -6.86 19.98
C SER A 184 -8.85 -7.61 18.70
N LEU A 185 -9.67 -8.65 18.86
CA LEU A 185 -10.36 -9.32 17.77
C LEU A 185 -11.66 -8.57 17.46
N PRO A 186 -12.17 -8.67 16.21
CA PRO A 186 -13.54 -8.27 15.93
C PRO A 186 -14.49 -9.06 16.84
N PRO A 187 -15.62 -8.47 17.28
CA PRO A 187 -16.61 -9.19 18.06
C PRO A 187 -17.06 -10.47 17.35
N ALA A 188 -17.18 -11.58 18.09
CA ALA A 188 -17.55 -12.87 17.55
C ALA A 188 -18.94 -12.84 16.87
N SER A 189 -19.90 -12.09 17.46
CA SER A 189 -21.22 -11.90 16.88
C SER A 189 -21.14 -11.02 15.63
N GLY A 190 -21.49 -11.56 14.49
CA GLY A 190 -21.45 -10.87 13.20
C GLY A 190 -20.04 -10.63 12.65
N SER A 191 -19.04 -11.33 13.17
CA SER A 191 -17.68 -11.30 12.66
C SER A 191 -17.41 -12.28 11.53
N GLY A 192 -18.30 -13.26 11.32
CA GLY A 192 -18.17 -14.22 10.26
C GLY A 192 -19.00 -13.80 9.05
N SER A 193 -18.40 -13.66 7.90
CA SER A 193 -19.12 -13.80 6.66
C SER A 193 -19.24 -15.28 6.31
N ASN A 194 -20.26 -15.64 5.55
CA ASN A 194 -20.40 -17.01 5.01
C ASN A 194 -19.23 -17.39 4.08
N TYR A 195 -18.42 -16.42 3.68
CA TYR A 195 -17.34 -16.57 2.70
C TYR A 195 -15.96 -16.67 3.33
N CYS A 196 -15.78 -16.18 4.56
CA CYS A 196 -14.50 -16.22 5.27
C CYS A 196 -14.37 -17.40 6.22
N GLY A 197 -15.48 -18.00 6.66
CA GLY A 197 -15.48 -18.98 7.74
C GLY A 197 -15.10 -18.37 9.08
N GLY A 198 -14.43 -19.14 9.95
CA GLY A 198 -13.84 -18.66 11.20
C GLY A 198 -12.57 -17.85 10.93
N GLN A 199 -12.19 -17.01 11.89
CA GLN A 199 -10.89 -16.35 11.85
C GLN A 199 -9.72 -17.35 11.87
N ALA A 200 -8.56 -16.94 11.35
CA ALA A 200 -7.33 -17.71 11.54
C ALA A 200 -7.04 -17.94 13.01
N ALA A 201 -6.33 -19.00 13.33
CA ALA A 201 -6.02 -19.33 14.72
C ALA A 201 -5.36 -18.15 15.45
N SER A 202 -5.90 -17.82 16.64
CA SER A 202 -5.42 -16.68 17.45
C SER A 202 -4.18 -17.01 18.28
N SER A 203 -3.84 -18.28 18.38
CA SER A 203 -2.65 -18.78 19.11
C SER A 203 -2.26 -20.14 18.55
N GLY A 204 -1.00 -20.47 18.64
CA GLY A 204 -0.49 -21.76 18.21
C GLY A 204 0.91 -21.66 17.59
N SER A 205 1.50 -22.79 17.32
CA SER A 205 2.73 -22.90 16.54
C SER A 205 2.34 -23.17 15.08
N GLY A 206 2.88 -22.41 14.16
CA GLY A 206 2.67 -22.66 12.74
C GLY A 206 2.42 -21.40 11.92
N THR A 207 2.14 -21.62 10.66
CA THR A 207 1.80 -20.58 9.69
C THR A 207 0.39 -20.84 9.18
N TYR A 208 -0.45 -19.82 9.18
CA TYR A 208 -1.83 -19.89 8.73
C TYR A 208 -2.00 -18.97 7.52
N SER A 209 -2.43 -19.54 6.39
CA SER A 209 -2.71 -18.79 5.17
C SER A 209 -4.02 -18.00 5.30
N TYR A 210 -4.07 -16.82 4.68
CA TYR A 210 -5.28 -16.01 4.61
C TYR A 210 -6.26 -16.66 3.63
N THR A 211 -7.32 -17.29 4.13
CA THR A 211 -8.30 -18.02 3.32
C THR A 211 -9.63 -17.28 3.13
N CYS A 212 -9.81 -16.14 3.81
CA CYS A 212 -10.97 -15.29 3.58
C CYS A 212 -10.97 -14.77 2.14
N THR A 213 -12.07 -14.92 1.43
CA THR A 213 -12.22 -14.50 0.04
C THR A 213 -12.77 -13.09 -0.09
N GLN A 214 -13.25 -12.51 1.00
CA GLN A 214 -13.79 -11.16 1.01
C GLN A 214 -12.67 -10.12 0.84
N PRO A 215 -12.84 -9.14 -0.05
CA PRO A 215 -11.91 -8.02 -0.17
C PRO A 215 -11.96 -7.11 1.07
N ASN A 216 -10.92 -6.30 1.23
CA ASN A 216 -10.85 -5.31 2.29
C ASN A 216 -11.40 -3.95 1.87
N GLY A 217 -11.52 -3.68 0.59
CA GLY A 217 -12.08 -2.45 0.06
C GLY A 217 -12.36 -2.50 -1.42
N TYR A 218 -13.08 -1.50 -1.88
CA TYR A 218 -13.58 -1.35 -3.24
C TYR A 218 -13.27 0.03 -3.81
N VAL A 219 -13.05 0.08 -5.13
CA VAL A 219 -13.01 1.31 -5.93
C VAL A 219 -14.01 1.16 -7.06
N GLN A 220 -14.99 2.06 -7.13
CA GLN A 220 -15.99 2.16 -8.21
C GLN A 220 -15.64 3.32 -9.13
N PHE A 221 -16.19 3.29 -10.35
CA PHE A 221 -16.20 4.42 -11.26
C PHE A 221 -17.56 5.15 -11.21
N ARG A 222 -17.53 6.48 -11.24
CA ARG A 222 -18.70 7.33 -11.45
C ARG A 222 -18.44 8.27 -12.63
N GLY A 223 -19.38 8.33 -13.57
CA GLY A 223 -19.34 9.19 -14.74
C GLY A 223 -20.71 9.29 -15.41
N GLY A 224 -20.81 10.03 -16.50
CA GLY A 224 -22.08 10.26 -17.21
C GLY A 224 -22.80 8.97 -17.57
N GLY A 225 -23.92 8.69 -16.92
CA GLY A 225 -24.74 7.47 -17.11
C GLY A 225 -24.26 6.23 -16.35
N ILE A 226 -23.11 6.28 -15.68
CA ILE A 226 -22.61 5.20 -14.80
C ILE A 226 -22.72 5.67 -13.34
N ALA A 227 -23.65 5.07 -12.61
CA ALA A 227 -23.85 5.35 -11.19
C ALA A 227 -22.83 4.62 -10.31
N SER A 228 -22.51 5.22 -9.19
CA SER A 228 -21.82 4.61 -8.05
C SER A 228 -22.71 4.59 -6.83
N ASP A 229 -22.24 3.96 -5.76
CA ASP A 229 -22.86 4.14 -4.44
C ASP A 229 -22.80 5.62 -4.00
N PRO A 230 -23.82 6.10 -3.25
CA PRO A 230 -23.89 7.49 -2.86
C PRO A 230 -22.73 7.88 -1.93
N ILE A 231 -22.09 9.03 -2.18
CA ILE A 231 -21.03 9.54 -1.33
C ILE A 231 -21.56 9.81 0.08
N GLY A 232 -20.81 9.38 1.09
CA GLY A 232 -21.18 9.47 2.51
C GLY A 232 -22.10 8.36 2.99
N SER A 233 -22.64 7.50 2.11
CA SER A 233 -23.43 6.36 2.53
C SER A 233 -22.54 5.22 3.06
N ASP A 234 -23.08 4.41 3.95
CA ASP A 234 -22.41 3.27 4.57
C ASP A 234 -22.33 2.08 3.60
N SER A 235 -21.15 1.59 3.34
CA SER A 235 -20.90 0.44 2.45
C SER A 235 -21.45 -0.88 3.02
N ASN A 236 -21.86 -0.91 4.29
CA ASN A 236 -22.60 -2.05 4.85
C ASN A 236 -24.01 -2.22 4.27
N THR A 237 -24.60 -1.14 3.79
CA THR A 237 -25.98 -1.13 3.26
C THR A 237 -26.07 -0.65 1.81
N ASN A 238 -25.00 -0.04 1.30
CA ASN A 238 -24.89 0.49 -0.04
C ASN A 238 -23.67 -0.13 -0.73
N TYR A 239 -23.90 -1.23 -1.42
CA TYR A 239 -22.88 -1.99 -2.14
C TYR A 239 -23.37 -2.43 -3.53
N ASN A 240 -23.96 -1.50 -4.29
CA ASN A 240 -24.43 -1.71 -5.67
C ASN A 240 -23.31 -2.12 -6.62
N PHE A 241 -22.09 -1.96 -6.21
CA PHE A 241 -20.90 -2.45 -6.85
C PHE A 241 -20.92 -3.98 -6.99
N TRP A 242 -21.56 -4.71 -6.10
CA TRP A 242 -21.57 -6.15 -6.11
C TRP A 242 -22.26 -6.72 -7.37
N GLY A 243 -21.52 -7.51 -8.14
CA GLY A 243 -22.00 -8.13 -9.38
C GLY A 243 -22.24 -7.16 -10.54
N ALA A 244 -22.17 -5.84 -10.32
CA ALA A 244 -22.39 -4.83 -11.35
C ALA A 244 -21.17 -4.57 -12.23
N ALA A 245 -20.02 -5.10 -11.83
CA ALA A 245 -18.79 -4.95 -12.57
C ALA A 245 -18.41 -3.48 -12.88
N ASN A 246 -18.67 -2.59 -11.93
CA ASN A 246 -18.37 -1.16 -12.06
C ASN A 246 -17.13 -0.75 -11.24
N GLY A 247 -16.20 -1.66 -10.97
CA GLY A 247 -15.05 -1.30 -10.16
C GLY A 247 -14.07 -2.43 -9.97
N ILE A 248 -13.20 -2.26 -8.99
CA ILE A 248 -12.13 -3.19 -8.64
C ILE A 248 -12.12 -3.37 -7.13
N ALA A 249 -12.04 -4.62 -6.68
CA ALA A 249 -11.87 -4.98 -5.28
C ALA A 249 -10.39 -5.14 -4.93
N PHE A 250 -10.03 -4.90 -3.67
CA PHE A 250 -8.68 -5.03 -3.13
C PHE A 250 -8.73 -5.85 -1.83
N GLY A 251 -7.89 -6.88 -1.72
CA GLY A 251 -7.94 -7.74 -0.54
C GLY A 251 -6.67 -8.57 -0.30
N MET A 252 -6.48 -8.99 0.94
CA MET A 252 -5.33 -9.79 1.39
C MET A 252 -5.37 -11.24 0.91
N ARG A 253 -6.48 -11.69 0.44
CA ARG A 253 -6.86 -12.98 -0.06
C ARG A 253 -5.68 -13.84 -0.58
N SER A 254 -5.48 -15.02 0.01
CA SER A 254 -4.49 -16.05 -0.34
C SER A 254 -3.03 -15.60 -0.56
N ALA A 255 -2.78 -14.30 -0.55
CA ALA A 255 -1.45 -13.71 -0.79
C ALA A 255 -0.70 -13.37 0.50
N SER A 256 -1.29 -13.68 1.67
CA SER A 256 -0.71 -13.38 2.97
C SER A 256 -0.84 -14.57 3.92
N SER A 257 0.07 -14.67 4.86
CA SER A 257 0.02 -15.67 5.94
C SER A 257 0.43 -15.04 7.26
N ILE A 258 -0.03 -15.62 8.38
CA ILE A 258 0.35 -15.21 9.73
C ILE A 258 1.14 -16.34 10.42
N SER A 259 2.14 -15.96 11.19
CA SER A 259 2.92 -16.87 12.01
C SER A 259 3.16 -16.29 13.40
N TYR A 260 3.57 -17.14 14.34
CA TYR A 260 3.84 -16.81 15.76
C TYR A 260 5.25 -17.25 16.13
N THR A 261 6.24 -16.70 15.43
CA THR A 261 7.66 -17.10 15.60
C THR A 261 8.39 -16.09 16.46
N ALA A 262 9.23 -16.56 17.37
CA ALA A 262 10.12 -15.69 18.13
C ALA A 262 11.03 -14.90 17.17
N THR A 263 11.15 -13.59 17.38
CA THR A 263 11.79 -12.69 16.44
C THR A 263 12.55 -11.57 17.14
N CYS A 264 13.20 -10.73 16.36
CA CYS A 264 13.72 -9.43 16.74
C CYS A 264 12.81 -8.32 16.23
N VAL A 265 12.97 -7.13 16.81
CA VAL A 265 12.39 -5.87 16.32
C VAL A 265 13.44 -4.79 16.26
N ALA A 266 13.32 -3.86 15.33
CA ALA A 266 14.09 -2.62 15.37
C ALA A 266 13.41 -1.63 16.34
N ARG A 267 14.14 -1.20 17.39
CA ARG A 267 13.64 -0.24 18.39
C ARG A 267 13.93 1.20 18.00
N ASN A 268 15.08 1.39 17.40
CA ASN A 268 15.50 2.70 16.94
C ASN A 268 16.45 2.56 15.75
N VAL A 269 16.59 3.63 15.01
CA VAL A 269 17.54 3.76 13.91
C VAL A 269 18.03 5.22 13.88
N THR A 270 19.26 5.46 13.47
CA THR A 270 19.73 6.80 13.18
C THR A 270 18.82 7.44 12.11
N PRO A 271 18.04 8.49 12.45
CA PRO A 271 16.97 8.96 11.58
C PRO A 271 17.47 9.72 10.34
N VAL A 272 18.67 10.30 10.44
CA VAL A 272 19.30 11.07 9.36
C VAL A 272 20.76 10.69 9.23
N VAL A 273 21.16 10.30 8.02
CA VAL A 273 22.55 10.01 7.65
C VAL A 273 23.05 11.13 6.76
N SER A 274 23.96 11.95 7.27
CA SER A 274 24.49 13.11 6.55
C SER A 274 25.86 12.80 5.96
N PHE A 275 26.07 13.21 4.71
CA PHE A 275 27.37 13.18 4.05
C PHE A 275 27.98 14.58 4.02
N LEU A 276 29.28 14.67 4.20
CA LEU A 276 30.00 15.90 3.93
C LEU A 276 29.87 16.25 2.43
N PRO A 277 29.80 17.55 2.09
CA PRO A 277 29.77 17.96 0.69
C PRO A 277 30.94 17.38 -0.10
N ILE A 278 30.66 17.04 -1.36
CA ILE A 278 31.64 16.55 -2.33
C ILE A 278 31.32 17.16 -3.69
N THR A 279 32.34 17.58 -4.44
CA THR A 279 32.14 18.10 -5.77
C THR A 279 31.90 16.97 -6.80
N ALA A 280 31.20 17.27 -7.88
CA ALA A 280 31.04 16.32 -8.99
C ALA A 280 32.38 15.92 -9.60
N THR A 281 33.37 16.83 -9.61
CA THR A 281 34.73 16.55 -10.07
C THR A 281 35.40 15.49 -9.20
N GLU A 282 35.38 15.64 -7.88
CA GLU A 282 35.94 14.67 -6.95
C GLU A 282 35.27 13.29 -7.10
N LEU A 283 33.93 13.26 -7.21
CA LEU A 283 33.19 12.02 -7.46
C LEU A 283 33.58 11.33 -8.78
N ASN A 284 33.75 12.12 -9.85
CA ASN A 284 34.19 11.62 -11.15
C ASN A 284 35.63 11.14 -11.17
N GLN A 285 36.43 11.55 -10.19
CA GLN A 285 37.80 11.05 -9.92
C GLN A 285 37.79 9.80 -9.01
N GLY A 286 36.62 9.29 -8.63
CA GLY A 286 36.48 8.10 -7.79
C GLY A 286 36.50 8.37 -6.29
N MET A 287 36.52 9.65 -5.87
CA MET A 287 36.38 9.98 -4.44
C MET A 287 34.97 9.72 -3.95
N THR A 288 34.83 9.40 -2.68
CA THR A 288 33.53 9.06 -2.06
C THR A 288 33.36 9.80 -0.73
N ARG A 289 32.12 9.79 -0.20
CA ARG A 289 31.85 10.20 1.19
C ARG A 289 31.09 9.10 1.88
N SER A 290 31.54 8.72 3.07
CA SER A 290 30.90 7.70 3.89
C SER A 290 30.42 8.26 5.21
N SER A 291 29.35 7.70 5.73
CA SER A 291 28.80 8.01 7.04
C SER A 291 28.18 6.74 7.63
N ASP A 292 28.40 6.52 8.91
CA ASP A 292 27.84 5.39 9.63
C ASP A 292 26.49 5.74 10.22
N PHE A 293 25.62 4.73 10.31
CA PHE A 293 24.38 4.80 11.05
C PHE A 293 24.17 3.51 11.83
N THR A 294 23.34 3.59 12.87
CA THR A 294 23.11 2.47 13.79
C THR A 294 21.66 2.07 13.79
N ILE A 295 21.44 0.77 13.96
CA ILE A 295 20.13 0.16 14.16
C ILE A 295 20.16 -0.56 15.53
N GLY A 296 19.35 -0.09 16.46
CA GLY A 296 19.10 -0.75 17.73
C GLY A 296 18.06 -1.84 17.55
N LEU A 297 18.45 -3.06 17.86
CA LEU A 297 17.61 -4.26 17.76
C LEU A 297 17.29 -4.80 19.15
N GLU A 298 16.12 -5.37 19.33
CA GLU A 298 15.80 -6.17 20.52
C GLU A 298 15.20 -7.49 20.08
N CYS A 299 15.78 -8.57 20.55
CA CYS A 299 15.47 -9.94 20.13
C CYS A 299 14.97 -10.77 21.30
N SER A 300 13.97 -11.63 21.06
CA SER A 300 13.74 -12.76 21.94
C SER A 300 14.98 -13.65 21.96
N ASN A 301 15.35 -14.16 23.12
CA ASN A 301 16.52 -15.04 23.26
C ASN A 301 16.36 -16.39 22.50
N THR A 302 15.13 -16.69 22.09
CA THR A 302 14.80 -17.87 21.26
C THR A 302 14.69 -17.54 19.78
N ALA A 303 14.90 -16.27 19.38
CA ALA A 303 14.88 -15.87 17.97
C ALA A 303 16.08 -16.45 17.21
N SER A 304 15.81 -16.98 16.04
CA SER A 304 16.85 -17.47 15.11
C SER A 304 17.22 -16.41 14.10
N SER A 305 18.49 -16.00 14.04
CA SER A 305 18.99 -15.02 13.08
C SER A 305 19.40 -15.69 11.78
N GLY A 306 18.80 -15.31 10.66
CA GLY A 306 19.08 -15.90 9.36
C GLY A 306 18.11 -15.43 8.28
N THR A 307 18.26 -15.97 7.07
CA THR A 307 17.42 -15.68 5.91
C THR A 307 16.65 -16.91 5.41
N ALA A 308 16.73 -18.02 6.11
CA ALA A 308 15.95 -19.23 5.83
C ALA A 308 14.57 -19.17 6.50
N ASN A 309 13.70 -20.12 6.17
CA ASN A 309 12.35 -20.22 6.75
C ASN A 309 12.41 -20.24 8.30
N ASN A 310 11.51 -19.51 8.93
CA ASN A 310 11.41 -19.30 10.39
C ASN A 310 12.61 -18.59 11.05
N GLN A 311 13.47 -17.96 10.26
CA GLN A 311 14.56 -17.13 10.77
C GLN A 311 14.26 -15.65 10.61
N THR A 312 14.80 -14.83 11.50
CA THR A 312 14.64 -13.38 11.43
C THR A 312 15.74 -12.74 10.60
N ALA A 313 15.34 -11.96 9.63
CA ALA A 313 16.20 -11.19 8.74
C ALA A 313 15.98 -9.68 8.89
N LEU A 314 17.03 -8.93 8.57
CA LEU A 314 17.03 -7.47 8.44
C LEU A 314 17.14 -7.09 6.98
N GLY A 315 16.37 -6.11 6.54
CA GLY A 315 16.47 -5.48 5.23
C GLY A 315 16.37 -3.96 5.33
N ILE A 316 16.98 -3.26 4.41
CA ILE A 316 16.85 -1.80 4.27
C ILE A 316 16.15 -1.55 2.95
N GLN A 317 14.85 -1.27 3.02
CA GLN A 317 13.97 -1.15 1.86
C GLN A 317 14.04 0.23 1.25
N VAL A 318 14.18 0.31 -0.06
CA VAL A 318 14.08 1.57 -0.81
C VAL A 318 12.63 2.02 -0.96
N ALA A 319 12.40 3.34 -1.07
CA ALA A 319 11.09 3.87 -1.43
C ALA A 319 10.70 3.47 -2.87
N TYR A 320 9.40 3.43 -3.16
CA TYR A 320 8.88 3.00 -4.47
C TYR A 320 9.48 3.80 -5.64
N SER A 321 9.52 5.13 -5.52
CA SER A 321 10.10 6.00 -6.55
C SER A 321 11.58 5.72 -6.80
N ALA A 322 12.37 5.46 -5.75
CA ALA A 322 13.77 5.09 -5.87
C ALA A 322 13.95 3.70 -6.48
N TYR A 323 13.04 2.75 -6.19
CA TYR A 323 13.04 1.43 -6.80
C TYR A 323 12.81 1.49 -8.31
N THR A 324 11.79 2.24 -8.77
CA THR A 324 11.50 2.38 -10.20
C THR A 324 12.64 3.06 -10.96
N GLN A 325 13.29 4.04 -10.35
CA GLN A 325 14.49 4.66 -10.93
C GLN A 325 15.69 3.71 -10.97
N ALA A 326 15.93 2.96 -9.88
CA ALA A 326 17.00 1.95 -9.86
C ALA A 326 16.77 0.87 -10.94
N GLN A 327 15.54 0.46 -11.18
CA GLN A 327 15.17 -0.47 -12.24
C GLN A 327 15.52 0.10 -13.63
N SER A 328 15.14 1.34 -13.91
CA SER A 328 15.44 1.99 -15.18
C SER A 328 16.94 2.18 -15.44
N LEU A 329 17.73 2.27 -14.37
CA LEU A 329 19.18 2.42 -14.40
C LEU A 329 19.94 1.08 -14.41
N GLY A 330 19.24 -0.05 -14.39
CA GLY A 330 19.89 -1.37 -14.35
C GLY A 330 20.58 -1.69 -13.01
N LEU A 331 20.17 -1.08 -11.91
CA LEU A 331 20.77 -1.22 -10.58
C LEU A 331 20.12 -2.34 -9.74
N LEU A 332 19.30 -3.19 -10.34
CA LEU A 332 18.71 -4.33 -9.66
C LEU A 332 19.64 -5.55 -9.72
N THR A 333 19.65 -6.32 -8.65
CA THR A 333 20.27 -7.66 -8.63
C THR A 333 19.32 -8.69 -9.25
N GLY A 334 19.83 -9.87 -9.59
CA GLY A 334 19.00 -11.00 -10.03
C GLY A 334 17.98 -11.47 -8.99
N GLY A 335 18.14 -11.13 -7.72
CA GLY A 335 17.21 -11.41 -6.63
C GLY A 335 16.23 -10.26 -6.33
N GLY A 336 16.23 -9.19 -7.13
CA GLY A 336 15.34 -8.04 -6.96
C GLY A 336 15.79 -7.03 -5.90
N GLY A 337 16.97 -7.20 -5.30
CA GLY A 337 17.59 -6.19 -4.45
C GLY A 337 18.13 -5.01 -5.27
N VAL A 338 18.39 -3.89 -4.61
CA VAL A 338 18.91 -2.66 -5.22
C VAL A 338 20.34 -2.41 -4.76
N THR A 339 21.28 -2.24 -5.71
CA THR A 339 22.71 -2.05 -5.38
C THR A 339 23.05 -0.65 -4.93
N TYR A 340 22.33 0.36 -5.45
CA TYR A 340 22.50 1.76 -5.11
C TYR A 340 21.15 2.43 -4.91
N LEU A 341 20.98 3.11 -3.78
CA LEU A 341 19.84 3.98 -3.51
C LEU A 341 20.07 5.32 -4.21
N VAL A 342 19.17 5.72 -5.09
CA VAL A 342 19.18 7.03 -5.75
C VAL A 342 18.28 8.02 -5.01
N SER A 343 18.51 9.31 -5.22
CA SER A 343 17.74 10.37 -4.58
C SER A 343 16.28 10.36 -4.98
N ASN A 344 15.42 10.83 -4.08
CA ASN A 344 14.04 11.16 -4.40
C ASN A 344 14.02 12.22 -5.53
N GLY A 345 13.19 11.98 -6.55
CA GLY A 345 13.15 12.85 -7.73
C GLY A 345 14.33 12.72 -8.71
N TYR A 346 15.14 11.65 -8.58
CA TYR A 346 16.24 11.39 -9.51
C TYR A 346 15.73 11.34 -10.97
N GLY A 347 16.35 12.15 -11.84
CA GLY A 347 16.00 12.22 -13.26
C GLY A 347 14.71 13.01 -13.58
N THR A 348 13.93 13.43 -12.59
CA THR A 348 12.69 14.21 -12.77
C THR A 348 12.79 15.61 -12.17
N ASP A 349 13.52 15.79 -11.08
CA ASP A 349 13.78 17.09 -10.46
C ASP A 349 15.18 17.58 -10.88
N PRO A 350 15.29 18.71 -11.62
CA PRO A 350 16.56 19.25 -12.10
C PRO A 350 17.51 19.73 -10.97
N SER A 351 17.01 19.92 -9.76
CA SER A 351 17.80 20.28 -8.59
C SER A 351 18.52 19.08 -7.95
N VAL A 352 18.17 17.87 -8.33
CA VAL A 352 18.72 16.62 -7.79
C VAL A 352 19.95 16.18 -8.58
N ALA A 353 20.98 15.76 -7.86
CA ALA A 353 22.19 15.21 -8.46
C ALA A 353 21.88 13.93 -9.25
N THR A 354 22.50 13.78 -10.42
CA THR A 354 22.41 12.57 -11.26
C THR A 354 23.78 11.92 -11.42
N GLY A 355 23.80 10.64 -11.81
CA GLY A 355 25.02 9.85 -11.92
C GLY A 355 25.64 9.47 -10.56
N VAL A 356 24.91 9.66 -9.45
CA VAL A 356 25.34 9.34 -8.09
C VAL A 356 24.33 8.47 -7.37
N GLY A 357 24.82 7.67 -6.43
CA GLY A 357 23.98 6.80 -5.59
C GLY A 357 24.68 6.45 -4.27
N ILE A 358 23.91 5.90 -3.35
CA ILE A 358 24.36 5.49 -2.03
C ILE A 358 24.41 3.97 -1.99
N SER A 359 25.56 3.39 -1.66
CA SER A 359 25.72 1.96 -1.39
C SER A 359 25.86 1.70 0.11
N LEU A 360 25.65 0.45 0.52
CA LEU A 360 25.75 0.03 1.92
C LEU A 360 26.83 -1.02 2.13
N ARG A 361 27.43 -0.98 3.32
CA ARG A 361 28.34 -2.02 3.85
C ARG A 361 28.04 -2.29 5.32
N ASN A 362 28.18 -3.50 5.74
CA ASN A 362 28.19 -3.85 7.15
C ASN A 362 29.53 -3.33 7.75
N ALA A 363 29.45 -2.43 8.74
CA ALA A 363 30.64 -1.78 9.30
C ALA A 363 31.57 -2.75 10.02
N SER A 364 31.04 -3.85 10.61
CA SER A 364 31.83 -4.79 11.40
C SER A 364 32.71 -5.72 10.56
N ASN A 365 32.30 -6.05 9.34
CA ASN A 365 33.00 -7.01 8.47
C ASN A 365 33.33 -6.47 7.06
N GLY A 366 32.89 -5.24 6.75
CA GLY A 366 33.12 -4.60 5.46
C GLY A 366 32.35 -5.19 4.27
N ASN A 367 31.51 -6.20 4.49
CA ASN A 367 30.75 -6.83 3.41
C ASN A 367 29.75 -5.87 2.79
N ALA A 368 29.69 -5.84 1.46
CA ALA A 368 28.70 -5.07 0.73
C ALA A 368 27.29 -5.59 1.01
N MET A 369 26.33 -4.65 1.10
CA MET A 369 24.93 -4.94 1.32
C MET A 369 24.09 -4.33 0.19
N ASN A 370 23.12 -5.08 -0.30
CA ASN A 370 22.09 -4.55 -1.21
C ASN A 370 20.92 -3.99 -0.39
N PHE A 371 20.27 -2.99 -0.90
CA PHE A 371 18.98 -2.59 -0.38
C PHE A 371 17.91 -3.62 -0.77
N LEU A 372 16.93 -3.77 0.07
CA LEU A 372 15.72 -4.52 -0.24
C LEU A 372 14.91 -3.76 -1.29
N GLY A 373 14.48 -4.45 -2.33
CA GLY A 373 13.59 -3.90 -3.34
C GLY A 373 12.18 -3.62 -2.77
N TRP A 374 11.43 -2.80 -3.50
CA TRP A 374 10.11 -2.37 -3.02
C TRP A 374 9.13 -3.53 -2.74
N SER A 375 9.11 -4.56 -3.58
CA SER A 375 8.20 -5.71 -3.39
C SER A 375 8.50 -6.54 -2.14
N GLY A 376 9.71 -6.42 -1.58
CA GLY A 376 10.15 -7.21 -0.42
C GLY A 376 10.15 -8.74 -0.64
N THR A 377 9.98 -9.18 -1.89
CA THR A 377 9.84 -10.60 -2.26
C THR A 377 11.17 -11.29 -2.53
N GLY A 378 12.27 -10.55 -2.63
CA GLY A 378 13.61 -11.12 -2.78
C GLY A 378 14.00 -11.97 -1.56
N THR A 379 14.83 -12.98 -1.78
CA THR A 379 15.35 -13.86 -0.72
C THR A 379 16.86 -13.68 -0.56
N GLY A 380 17.35 -13.81 0.68
CA GLY A 380 18.77 -13.71 0.99
C GLY A 380 19.43 -12.39 0.57
N ALA A 381 20.76 -12.35 0.54
CA ALA A 381 21.56 -11.14 0.29
C ALA A 381 21.32 -10.52 -1.10
N THR A 382 21.04 -11.33 -2.11
CA THR A 382 20.70 -10.83 -3.46
C THR A 382 19.36 -10.10 -3.49
N GLY A 383 18.42 -10.46 -2.60
CA GLY A 383 17.15 -9.76 -2.42
C GLY A 383 17.25 -8.57 -1.47
N GLY A 384 18.36 -8.40 -0.76
CA GLY A 384 18.55 -7.36 0.25
C GLY A 384 18.23 -7.78 1.68
N TRP A 385 18.05 -9.09 1.94
CA TRP A 385 17.82 -9.64 3.27
C TRP A 385 19.11 -10.21 3.87
N TYR A 386 19.37 -9.91 5.12
CA TYR A 386 20.54 -10.35 5.88
C TYR A 386 20.13 -10.93 7.22
N PRO A 387 20.88 -11.91 7.78
CA PRO A 387 20.63 -12.36 9.14
C PRO A 387 20.61 -11.17 10.10
N VAL A 388 19.56 -11.05 10.92
CA VAL A 388 19.31 -9.84 11.73
C VAL A 388 20.45 -9.51 12.70
N LEU A 389 21.22 -10.49 13.14
CA LEU A 389 22.37 -10.31 14.04
C LEU A 389 23.72 -10.34 13.31
N ALA A 390 23.75 -10.35 11.96
CA ALA A 390 25.00 -10.37 11.22
C ALA A 390 25.80 -9.07 11.46
N GLY A 391 26.89 -9.17 12.21
CA GLY A 391 27.74 -8.03 12.57
C GLY A 391 27.15 -7.11 13.65
N ALA A 392 26.10 -7.53 14.33
CA ALA A 392 25.57 -6.80 15.47
C ALA A 392 26.37 -7.10 16.75
N SER A 393 26.59 -6.10 17.59
CA SER A 393 27.18 -6.21 18.91
C SER A 393 26.09 -6.35 19.98
N ASN A 394 26.34 -7.19 20.99
CA ASN A 394 25.45 -7.32 22.14
C ASN A 394 25.48 -6.03 22.98
N ALA A 395 24.32 -5.43 23.23
CA ALA A 395 24.16 -4.20 24.01
C ALA A 395 23.52 -4.44 25.40
N GLY A 396 23.41 -5.71 25.81
CA GLY A 396 22.84 -6.10 27.09
C GLY A 396 21.39 -6.52 27.06
N SER A 397 20.79 -6.73 28.22
CA SER A 397 19.40 -7.13 28.39
C SER A 397 18.73 -6.25 29.46
N ASN A 398 17.62 -5.62 29.10
CA ASN A 398 16.80 -4.82 30.02
C ASN A 398 15.59 -5.60 30.55
N THR A 399 15.23 -6.71 29.91
CA THR A 399 14.06 -7.52 30.23
C THR A 399 14.41 -9.01 30.08
N SER A 400 14.04 -9.81 31.07
CA SER A 400 14.26 -11.25 31.03
C SER A 400 13.65 -11.88 29.76
N GLY A 401 14.41 -12.73 29.10
CA GLY A 401 14.01 -13.38 27.84
C GLY A 401 14.29 -12.57 26.56
N TYR A 402 14.88 -11.37 26.69
CA TYR A 402 15.18 -10.49 25.55
C TYR A 402 16.61 -9.92 25.66
N THR A 403 17.25 -9.76 24.53
CA THR A 403 18.59 -9.18 24.42
C THR A 403 18.60 -8.06 23.41
N SER A 404 19.22 -6.93 23.76
CA SER A 404 19.42 -5.78 22.89
C SER A 404 20.73 -5.92 22.12
N TYR A 405 20.71 -5.48 20.87
CA TYR A 405 21.87 -5.47 19.97
C TYR A 405 21.99 -4.14 19.25
N LEU A 406 23.19 -3.80 18.86
CA LEU A 406 23.49 -2.63 18.03
C LEU A 406 24.16 -3.09 16.75
N GLN A 407 23.59 -2.74 15.60
CA GLN A 407 24.17 -2.99 14.29
C GLN A 407 24.60 -1.66 13.66
N THR A 408 25.84 -1.60 13.20
CA THR A 408 26.36 -0.41 12.50
C THR A 408 26.52 -0.72 11.02
N ILE A 409 26.03 0.20 10.18
CA ILE A 409 26.09 0.11 8.73
C ILE A 409 26.74 1.38 8.19
N THR A 410 27.66 1.23 7.26
CA THR A 410 28.29 2.33 6.55
C THR A 410 27.55 2.60 5.24
N ALA A 411 27.02 3.80 5.10
CA ALA A 411 26.49 4.32 3.83
C ALA A 411 27.58 5.10 3.10
N THR A 412 27.73 4.87 1.79
CA THR A 412 28.75 5.51 0.96
C THR A 412 28.13 6.14 -0.28
N LEU A 413 28.28 7.46 -0.41
CA LEU A 413 27.93 8.22 -1.61
C LEU A 413 29.07 8.11 -2.62
N SER A 414 28.74 7.67 -3.84
CA SER A 414 29.70 7.50 -4.94
C SER A 414 29.02 7.71 -6.30
N THR A 415 29.81 7.72 -7.38
CA THR A 415 29.27 7.62 -8.75
C THR A 415 28.59 6.27 -8.96
N LEU A 416 27.52 6.26 -9.74
CA LEU A 416 26.90 5.02 -10.24
C LEU A 416 27.82 4.37 -11.27
N PRO A 417 27.81 3.04 -11.40
CA PRO A 417 28.62 2.32 -12.38
C PRO A 417 28.39 2.85 -13.80
N GLY A 418 29.49 3.23 -14.47
CA GLY A 418 29.45 3.74 -15.84
C GLY A 418 28.81 5.13 -16.02
N ALA A 419 28.43 5.82 -14.94
CA ALA A 419 27.83 7.14 -15.00
C ALA A 419 28.81 8.26 -14.67
N THR A 420 28.45 9.49 -15.08
CA THR A 420 29.16 10.71 -14.71
C THR A 420 28.32 11.51 -13.73
N ALA A 421 28.88 11.84 -12.58
CA ALA A 421 28.22 12.66 -11.57
C ALA A 421 27.97 14.08 -12.08
N LYS A 422 26.75 14.56 -11.90
CA LYS A 422 26.34 15.95 -12.13
C LYS A 422 25.95 16.61 -10.82
N PRO A 423 26.26 17.91 -10.65
CA PRO A 423 25.93 18.64 -9.42
C PRO A 423 24.44 18.63 -9.11
N GLY A 424 24.09 18.64 -7.82
CA GLY A 424 22.71 18.70 -7.33
C GLY A 424 22.61 18.25 -5.89
N LYS A 425 21.38 18.22 -5.38
CA LYS A 425 21.06 17.74 -4.02
C LYS A 425 21.04 16.21 -4.00
N VAL A 426 21.49 15.62 -2.90
CA VAL A 426 21.31 14.20 -2.60
C VAL A 426 20.38 14.08 -1.41
N ASN A 427 19.18 13.52 -1.64
CA ASN A 427 18.19 13.29 -0.61
C ASN A 427 17.43 11.99 -0.94
N ALA A 428 17.62 10.96 -0.12
CA ALA A 428 17.04 9.65 -0.36
C ALA A 428 16.46 9.09 0.93
N THR A 429 15.41 8.29 0.80
CA THR A 429 14.69 7.66 1.92
C THR A 429 14.73 6.16 1.78
N ALA A 430 15.00 5.47 2.89
CA ALA A 430 14.91 4.02 3.01
C ALA A 430 14.31 3.64 4.36
N TYR A 431 13.77 2.42 4.44
CA TYR A 431 13.08 1.90 5.61
C TYR A 431 13.79 0.67 6.17
N VAL A 432 14.01 0.63 7.47
CA VAL A 432 14.57 -0.56 8.14
C VAL A 432 13.43 -1.54 8.44
N LEU A 433 13.54 -2.75 7.94
CA LEU A 433 12.60 -3.84 8.15
C LEU A 433 13.25 -5.00 8.87
N VAL A 434 12.57 -5.54 9.87
CA VAL A 434 12.94 -6.81 10.52
C VAL A 434 11.77 -7.77 10.31
N LYS A 435 12.05 -8.93 9.71
CA LYS A 435 11.00 -9.86 9.28
C LYS A 435 11.42 -11.31 9.49
N VAL A 436 10.46 -12.15 9.89
CA VAL A 436 10.60 -13.61 9.85
C VAL A 436 10.38 -14.08 8.40
N GLN A 437 11.35 -14.81 7.88
CA GLN A 437 11.36 -15.30 6.49
C GLN A 437 10.51 -16.56 6.32
#